data_acc835f2058ef1b6d149b3830572e1d6
#
_entry.id   acc835f2058ef1b6d149b3830572e1d6
#
_cell.length_a   1.000
_cell.length_b   1.000
_cell.length_c   1.000
_cell.angle_alpha   90.00
_cell.angle_beta   90.00
_cell.angle_gamma   90.00
#
_symmetry.space_group_name_H-M   'P 1'
#
loop_
_entity.id
_entity.type
_entity.pdbx_description
1 polymer ?
#
loop_
_entity_poly.entity_id
_entity_poly.type
_entity_poly.pdbx_seq_one_letter_code
_entity_poly.pdbx_strand_id
1 'polypeptide(L)'
;MAKETDILIIGAGPVGLFTVFEAGLLGLECILIDNLDKIGGQCSELYPEKPIYDIPGVPNQTALEHVDALLKQIEPFKYDVFLNERVEILEEIKEEEISSWKITTSEGNEFIAKSIFIAAGAGSFEPRRPPNIDNPDRFLDKGVSYSVKSKKKFKDKDLLIFGGGDSALDWTVELADMAKSIKLIHRRDE
;
A
#
# COMPACT_ATOMS: atom_id res chain seq x y z
N MET A 1 26.16 5.47 9.94
CA MET A 1 26.35 4.04 10.29
C MET A 1 25.09 3.31 9.90
N ALA A 2 25.22 2.19 9.22
CA ALA A 2 24.07 1.37 8.81
C ALA A 2 23.32 0.87 10.07
N LYS A 3 21.99 0.82 10.00
CA LYS A 3 21.15 0.29 11.07
C LYS A 3 20.97 -1.21 10.89
N GLU A 4 21.18 -1.98 11.95
CA GLU A 4 21.09 -3.44 11.92
C GLU A 4 19.72 -3.93 12.38
N THR A 5 19.27 -5.06 11.82
CA THR A 5 18.02 -5.74 12.20
C THR A 5 18.11 -7.24 11.88
N ASP A 6 17.22 -8.04 12.46
CA ASP A 6 17.09 -9.45 12.07
C ASP A 6 16.39 -9.57 10.72
N ILE A 7 15.28 -8.84 10.54
CA ILE A 7 14.46 -8.89 9.33
C ILE A 7 14.20 -7.47 8.80
N LEU A 8 14.50 -7.24 7.52
CA LEU A 8 14.03 -6.06 6.81
C LEU A 8 12.86 -6.43 5.92
N ILE A 9 11.76 -5.69 6.04
CA ILE A 9 10.52 -5.92 5.33
C ILE A 9 10.30 -4.78 4.34
N ILE A 10 10.21 -5.11 3.05
CA ILE A 10 9.94 -4.14 1.98
C ILE A 10 8.43 -4.10 1.73
N GLY A 11 7.79 -3.04 2.20
CA GLY A 11 6.35 -2.81 2.14
C GLY A 11 5.67 -2.90 3.49
N ALA A 12 5.01 -1.82 3.91
CA ALA A 12 4.26 -1.70 5.15
C ALA A 12 2.73 -1.90 4.95
N GLY A 13 2.35 -2.69 3.95
CA GLY A 13 0.99 -3.17 3.74
C GLY A 13 0.59 -4.29 4.71
N PRO A 14 -0.62 -4.85 4.60
CA PRO A 14 -1.11 -5.89 5.51
C PRO A 14 -0.17 -7.09 5.67
N VAL A 15 0.46 -7.54 4.58
CA VAL A 15 1.41 -8.65 4.60
C VAL A 15 2.69 -8.27 5.37
N GLY A 16 3.22 -7.06 5.16
CA GLY A 16 4.39 -6.58 5.90
C GLY A 16 4.10 -6.46 7.39
N LEU A 17 2.95 -5.93 7.77
CA LEU A 17 2.52 -5.84 9.17
C LEU A 17 2.37 -7.24 9.80
N PHE A 18 1.74 -8.18 9.09
CA PHE A 18 1.64 -9.54 9.60
C PHE A 18 2.99 -10.25 9.71
N THR A 19 3.95 -9.92 8.84
CA THR A 19 5.34 -10.41 8.96
C THR A 19 6.00 -9.92 10.25
N VAL A 20 5.75 -8.68 10.68
CA VAL A 20 6.21 -8.17 11.99
C VAL A 20 5.63 -8.99 13.14
N PHE A 21 4.34 -9.35 13.06
CA PHE A 21 3.68 -10.18 14.07
C PHE A 21 4.36 -11.54 14.19
N GLU A 22 4.53 -12.25 13.09
CA GLU A 22 5.18 -13.59 13.08
C GLU A 22 6.64 -13.54 13.55
N ALA A 23 7.40 -12.53 13.09
CA ALA A 23 8.78 -12.32 13.54
C ALA A 23 8.85 -12.00 15.04
N GLY A 24 7.95 -11.17 15.53
CA GLY A 24 7.86 -10.78 16.94
C GLY A 24 7.57 -11.96 17.87
N LEU A 25 6.73 -12.92 17.44
CA LEU A 25 6.49 -14.17 18.18
C LEU A 25 7.77 -15.01 18.33
N LEU A 26 8.70 -14.88 17.39
CA LEU A 26 10.02 -15.53 17.43
C LEU A 26 11.09 -14.70 18.16
N GLY A 27 10.74 -13.52 18.67
CA GLY A 27 11.66 -12.60 19.34
C GLY A 27 12.63 -11.89 18.38
N LEU A 28 12.29 -11.80 17.09
CA LEU A 28 13.11 -11.14 16.08
C LEU A 28 12.70 -9.66 15.92
N GLU A 29 13.70 -8.81 15.70
CA GLU A 29 13.49 -7.38 15.46
C GLU A 29 13.31 -7.10 13.97
N CYS A 30 12.39 -6.18 13.64
CA CYS A 30 12.05 -5.84 12.26
C CYS A 30 12.28 -4.37 11.94
N ILE A 31 12.65 -4.11 10.68
CA ILE A 31 12.57 -2.79 10.05
C ILE A 31 11.65 -2.92 8.84
N LEU A 32 10.60 -2.05 8.79
CA LEU A 32 9.74 -1.90 7.62
C LEU A 32 10.15 -0.66 6.83
N ILE A 33 10.21 -0.81 5.52
CA ILE A 33 10.46 0.31 4.60
C ILE A 33 9.32 0.37 3.59
N ASP A 34 8.70 1.54 3.43
CA ASP A 34 7.65 1.76 2.44
C ASP A 34 7.85 3.10 1.72
N ASN A 35 7.56 3.10 0.42
CA ASN A 35 7.61 4.30 -0.42
C ASN A 35 6.43 5.26 -0.16
N LEU A 36 5.37 4.80 0.49
CA LEU A 36 4.23 5.64 0.84
C LEU A 36 4.50 6.48 2.09
N ASP A 37 3.72 7.55 2.24
CA ASP A 37 3.78 8.46 3.39
C ASP A 37 3.08 7.91 4.65
N LYS A 38 2.46 6.72 4.54
CA LYS A 38 1.70 6.08 5.63
C LYS A 38 1.71 4.56 5.51
N ILE A 39 1.49 3.91 6.63
CA ILE A 39 1.34 2.46 6.74
C ILE A 39 -0.01 2.01 6.16
N GLY A 40 -0.06 0.77 5.66
CA GLY A 40 -1.26 0.10 5.20
C GLY A 40 -1.28 -0.24 3.71
N GLY A 41 -0.32 0.25 2.94
CA GLY A 41 -0.20 -0.08 1.51
C GLY A 41 -1.46 0.26 0.72
N GLN A 42 -1.93 -0.68 -0.11
CA GLN A 42 -3.14 -0.50 -0.92
C GLN A 42 -4.39 -0.18 -0.09
N CYS A 43 -4.53 -0.79 1.06
CA CYS A 43 -5.67 -0.60 1.95
C CYS A 43 -5.82 0.87 2.39
N SER A 44 -4.72 1.51 2.75
CA SER A 44 -4.74 2.91 3.16
C SER A 44 -4.71 3.88 1.98
N GLU A 45 -4.03 3.53 0.88
CA GLU A 45 -3.81 4.46 -0.23
C GLU A 45 -4.93 4.46 -1.27
N LEU A 46 -5.47 3.28 -1.62
CA LEU A 46 -6.40 3.17 -2.75
C LEU A 46 -7.86 3.11 -2.33
N TYR A 47 -8.20 2.40 -1.24
CA TYR A 47 -9.58 2.10 -0.89
C TYR A 47 -9.85 1.98 0.62
N PRO A 48 -9.48 2.99 1.44
CA PRO A 48 -9.58 2.89 2.90
C PRO A 48 -11.02 2.63 3.41
N GLU A 49 -12.02 3.15 2.72
CA GLU A 49 -13.44 3.00 3.06
C GLU A 49 -14.14 1.82 2.36
N LYS A 50 -13.40 1.03 1.57
CA LYS A 50 -13.97 -0.15 0.89
C LYS A 50 -14.15 -1.30 1.90
N PRO A 51 -15.31 -1.98 1.92
CA PRO A 51 -15.49 -3.17 2.75
C PRO A 51 -14.63 -4.33 2.24
N ILE A 52 -14.03 -5.05 3.18
CA ILE A 52 -13.28 -6.30 2.95
C ILE A 52 -14.02 -7.40 3.70
N TYR A 53 -14.31 -8.49 3.03
CA TYR A 53 -15.09 -9.62 3.58
C TYR A 53 -14.49 -10.99 3.24
N ASP A 54 -13.31 -11.01 2.62
CA ASP A 54 -12.59 -12.20 2.18
C ASP A 54 -11.38 -12.56 3.07
N ILE A 55 -11.30 -11.96 4.27
CA ILE A 55 -10.31 -12.30 5.28
C ILE A 55 -10.87 -13.42 6.19
N PRO A 56 -10.21 -14.56 6.29
CA PRO A 56 -10.65 -15.65 7.14
C PRO A 56 -10.90 -15.21 8.59
N GLY A 57 -12.09 -15.53 9.14
CA GLY A 57 -12.45 -15.17 10.50
C GLY A 57 -12.91 -13.72 10.71
N VAL A 58 -12.89 -12.88 9.67
CA VAL A 58 -13.38 -11.50 9.71
C VAL A 58 -14.52 -11.33 8.71
N PRO A 59 -15.79 -11.32 9.17
CA PRO A 59 -16.95 -11.31 8.27
C PRO A 59 -17.07 -10.05 7.41
N ASN A 60 -16.73 -8.89 7.98
CA ASN A 60 -16.76 -7.60 7.32
C ASN A 60 -15.98 -6.55 8.12
N GLN A 61 -15.18 -5.76 7.45
CA GLN A 61 -14.49 -4.57 7.96
C GLN A 61 -14.08 -3.68 6.81
N THR A 62 -13.82 -2.41 7.04
CA THR A 62 -13.20 -1.55 6.03
C THR A 62 -11.71 -1.87 5.90
N ALA A 63 -11.12 -1.49 4.78
CA ALA A 63 -9.68 -1.66 4.57
C ALA A 63 -8.84 -0.92 5.64
N LEU A 64 -9.30 0.25 6.08
CA LEU A 64 -8.63 1.00 7.15
C LEU A 64 -8.75 0.29 8.51
N GLU A 65 -9.94 -0.20 8.87
CA GLU A 65 -10.14 -0.99 10.10
C GLU A 65 -9.27 -2.24 10.13
N HIS A 66 -9.04 -2.87 8.96
CA HIS A 66 -8.11 -3.98 8.85
C HIS A 66 -6.66 -3.59 9.18
N VAL A 67 -6.20 -2.46 8.64
CA VAL A 67 -4.86 -1.92 8.95
C VAL A 67 -4.74 -1.58 10.43
N ASP A 68 -5.75 -0.93 11.01
CA ASP A 68 -5.77 -0.58 12.43
C ASP A 68 -5.74 -1.83 13.34
N ALA A 69 -6.42 -2.90 12.94
CA ALA A 69 -6.39 -4.17 13.66
C ALA A 69 -4.98 -4.82 13.62
N LEU A 70 -4.32 -4.80 12.45
CA LEU A 70 -2.96 -5.29 12.31
C LEU A 70 -1.96 -4.46 13.12
N LEU A 71 -2.09 -3.14 13.13
CA LEU A 71 -1.24 -2.26 13.95
C LEU A 71 -1.37 -2.56 15.44
N LYS A 72 -2.59 -2.79 15.95
CA LYS A 72 -2.82 -3.24 17.33
C LYS A 72 -2.19 -4.59 17.60
N GLN A 73 -2.22 -5.50 16.63
CA GLN A 73 -1.67 -6.83 16.77
C GLN A 73 -0.14 -6.81 16.93
N ILE A 74 0.55 -5.87 16.27
CA ILE A 74 2.01 -5.75 16.33
C ILE A 74 2.52 -4.79 17.41
N GLU A 75 1.65 -4.04 18.08
CA GLU A 75 2.01 -3.06 19.13
C GLU A 75 2.96 -3.60 20.21
N PRO A 76 2.84 -4.88 20.67
CA PRO A 76 3.74 -5.43 21.69
C PRO A 76 5.17 -5.72 21.19
N PHE A 77 5.42 -5.72 19.89
CA PHE A 77 6.69 -6.14 19.32
C PHE A 77 7.61 -4.97 18.99
N LYS A 78 8.90 -5.23 18.90
CA LYS A 78 9.90 -4.22 18.55
C LYS A 78 10.08 -4.15 17.02
N TYR A 79 9.77 -3.02 16.46
CA TYR A 79 9.99 -2.74 15.04
C TYR A 79 10.18 -1.24 14.80
N ASP A 80 10.84 -0.90 13.70
CA ASP A 80 10.97 0.47 13.22
C ASP A 80 10.35 0.59 11.83
N VAL A 81 9.85 1.79 11.51
CA VAL A 81 9.22 2.07 10.22
C VAL A 81 9.89 3.27 9.56
N PHE A 82 10.25 3.12 8.29
CA PHE A 82 10.76 4.17 7.43
C PHE A 82 9.78 4.35 6.26
N LEU A 83 9.10 5.48 6.25
CA LEU A 83 8.13 5.87 5.23
C LEU A 83 8.74 6.89 4.27
N ASN A 84 8.11 7.06 3.09
CA ASN A 84 8.63 7.89 2.00
C ASN A 84 10.03 7.44 1.52
N GLU A 85 10.36 6.19 1.73
CA GLU A 85 11.62 5.61 1.32
C GLU A 85 11.39 4.38 0.42
N ARG A 86 12.08 4.34 -0.71
CA ARG A 86 12.08 3.19 -1.61
C ARG A 86 13.40 2.43 -1.46
N VAL A 87 13.33 1.11 -1.30
CA VAL A 87 14.52 0.27 -1.42
C VAL A 87 14.98 0.26 -2.88
N GLU A 88 16.24 0.61 -3.11
CA GLU A 88 16.82 0.71 -4.45
C GLU A 88 17.89 -0.33 -4.71
N ILE A 89 18.70 -0.63 -3.71
CA ILE A 89 19.84 -1.53 -3.86
C ILE A 89 19.79 -2.58 -2.77
N LEU A 90 20.01 -3.84 -3.18
CA LEU A 90 20.22 -4.99 -2.30
C LEU A 90 21.54 -5.64 -2.67
N GLU A 91 22.45 -5.74 -1.69
CA GLU A 91 23.76 -6.36 -1.85
C GLU A 91 23.92 -7.47 -0.82
N GLU A 92 24.25 -8.67 -1.26
CA GLU A 92 24.56 -9.79 -0.38
C GLU A 92 25.96 -9.60 0.23
N ILE A 93 26.06 -9.66 1.54
CA ILE A 93 27.33 -9.69 2.29
C ILE A 93 27.58 -11.14 2.69
N LYS A 94 28.65 -11.75 2.18
CA LYS A 94 29.04 -13.11 2.50
C LYS A 94 30.19 -13.09 3.50
N GLU A 95 29.93 -13.61 4.69
CA GLU A 95 30.95 -13.84 5.72
C GLU A 95 30.96 -15.32 6.08
N GLU A 96 31.97 -16.05 5.61
CA GLU A 96 32.20 -17.48 5.84
C GLU A 96 30.96 -18.39 5.77
N GLU A 97 30.19 -18.52 6.87
CA GLU A 97 28.99 -19.38 6.95
C GLU A 97 27.66 -18.58 7.05
N ILE A 98 27.69 -17.25 7.18
CA ILE A 98 26.51 -16.42 7.40
C ILE A 98 26.40 -15.39 6.28
N SER A 99 25.28 -15.41 5.58
CA SER A 99 24.93 -14.33 4.64
C SER A 99 24.08 -13.28 5.35
N SER A 100 24.38 -12.02 5.09
CA SER A 100 23.55 -10.88 5.45
C SER A 100 23.33 -9.99 4.22
N TRP A 101 22.46 -9.02 4.33
CA TRP A 101 22.08 -8.15 3.25
C TRP A 101 22.35 -6.69 3.63
N LYS A 102 23.02 -5.97 2.75
CA LYS A 102 23.08 -4.52 2.79
C LYS A 102 21.97 -3.94 1.90
N ILE A 103 21.23 -3.01 2.46
CA ILE A 103 20.11 -2.36 1.79
C ILE A 103 20.37 -0.86 1.74
N THR A 104 20.17 -0.25 0.56
CA THR A 104 20.23 1.20 0.39
C THR A 104 18.91 1.72 -0.14
N THR A 105 18.41 2.82 0.43
CA THR A 105 17.14 3.45 0.05
C THR A 105 17.34 4.70 -0.80
N SER A 106 16.24 5.22 -1.36
CA SER A 106 16.18 6.46 -2.12
C SER A 106 16.63 7.69 -1.32
N GLU A 107 16.50 7.66 0.00
CA GLU A 107 16.95 8.73 0.90
C GLU A 107 18.41 8.58 1.31
N GLY A 108 19.09 7.54 0.81
CA GLY A 108 20.50 7.26 1.12
C GLY A 108 20.72 6.60 2.48
N ASN A 109 19.67 6.15 3.14
CA ASN A 109 19.79 5.36 4.36
C ASN A 109 20.31 3.96 4.04
N GLU A 110 21.18 3.46 4.92
CA GLU A 110 21.75 2.13 4.81
C GLU A 110 21.31 1.25 5.97
N PHE A 111 20.98 -0.01 5.67
CA PHE A 111 20.56 -1.02 6.63
C PHE A 111 21.36 -2.33 6.39
N ILE A 112 21.53 -3.11 7.45
CA ILE A 112 22.04 -4.47 7.39
C ILE A 112 21.01 -5.39 8.01
N ALA A 113 20.61 -6.43 7.28
CA ALA A 113 19.61 -7.40 7.74
C ALA A 113 20.09 -8.83 7.50
N LYS A 114 19.75 -9.75 8.43
CA LYS A 114 20.01 -11.19 8.27
C LYS A 114 19.10 -11.80 7.20
N SER A 115 17.86 -11.27 7.07
CA SER A 115 16.88 -11.74 6.10
C SER A 115 16.06 -10.58 5.55
N ILE A 116 15.53 -10.74 4.33
CA ILE A 116 14.67 -9.76 3.67
C ILE A 116 13.34 -10.42 3.31
N PHE A 117 12.23 -9.75 3.66
CA PHE A 117 10.90 -10.10 3.19
C PHE A 117 10.41 -9.05 2.20
N ILE A 118 10.10 -9.48 0.98
CA ILE A 118 9.54 -8.61 -0.06
C ILE A 118 8.02 -8.73 0.01
N ALA A 119 7.38 -7.71 0.61
CA ALA A 119 5.94 -7.58 0.77
C ALA A 119 5.40 -6.34 0.01
N ALA A 120 6.04 -5.99 -1.11
CA ALA A 120 5.86 -4.74 -1.84
C ALA A 120 4.50 -4.62 -2.58
N GLY A 121 3.65 -5.64 -2.56
CA GLY A 121 2.34 -5.63 -3.20
C GLY A 121 2.42 -5.28 -4.68
N ALA A 122 1.67 -4.26 -5.11
CA ALA A 122 1.73 -3.73 -6.47
C ALA A 122 2.89 -2.74 -6.72
N GLY A 123 3.79 -2.59 -5.74
CA GLY A 123 4.89 -1.63 -5.80
C GLY A 123 4.45 -0.18 -5.55
N SER A 124 5.28 0.77 -5.97
CA SER A 124 4.94 2.19 -5.92
C SER A 124 3.77 2.49 -6.84
N PHE A 125 2.69 3.07 -6.29
CA PHE A 125 1.48 3.34 -7.07
C PHE A 125 1.68 4.53 -8.00
N GLU A 126 2.11 4.26 -9.22
CA GLU A 126 2.02 5.25 -10.29
C GLU A 126 0.76 5.01 -11.11
N PRO A 127 -0.24 5.91 -11.03
CA PRO A 127 -1.45 5.77 -11.80
C PRO A 127 -1.16 5.91 -13.30
N ARG A 128 -1.85 5.10 -14.11
CA ARG A 128 -1.80 5.27 -15.56
C ARG A 128 -2.48 6.58 -15.91
N ARG A 129 -1.71 7.51 -16.44
CA ARG A 129 -2.23 8.81 -16.88
C ARG A 129 -3.03 8.68 -18.18
N PRO A 130 -4.10 9.47 -18.36
CA PRO A 130 -4.84 9.49 -19.61
C PRO A 130 -3.90 9.84 -20.77
N PRO A 131 -3.91 9.06 -21.87
CA PRO A 131 -3.17 9.42 -23.06
C PRO A 131 -3.76 10.69 -23.70
N ASN A 132 -2.95 11.46 -24.40
CA ASN A 132 -3.36 12.65 -25.14
C ASN A 132 -3.90 13.83 -24.32
N ILE A 133 -3.56 13.90 -23.04
CA ILE A 133 -3.82 15.06 -22.20
C ILE A 133 -2.47 15.61 -21.70
N ASP A 134 -2.18 16.84 -22.10
CA ASP A 134 -0.98 17.53 -21.62
C ASP A 134 -1.10 17.82 -20.13
N ASN A 135 -0.11 17.36 -19.35
CA ASN A 135 -0.03 17.55 -17.91
C ASN A 135 -1.35 17.24 -17.18
N PRO A 136 -1.83 15.97 -17.20
CA PRO A 136 -3.10 15.60 -16.57
C PRO A 136 -3.09 15.81 -15.06
N ASP A 137 -1.93 15.81 -14.42
CA ASP A 137 -1.76 15.96 -12.97
C ASP A 137 -2.19 17.37 -12.49
N ARG A 138 -2.28 18.37 -13.37
CA ARG A 138 -2.84 19.69 -13.03
C ARG A 138 -4.30 19.64 -12.56
N PHE A 139 -5.00 18.54 -12.86
CA PHE A 139 -6.40 18.33 -12.47
C PHE A 139 -6.57 17.44 -11.24
N LEU A 140 -5.46 16.94 -10.65
CA LEU A 140 -5.52 16.16 -9.41
C LEU A 140 -6.21 16.99 -8.32
N ASP A 141 -7.12 16.35 -7.59
CA ASP A 141 -8.01 16.95 -6.59
C ASP A 141 -8.89 18.12 -7.10
N LYS A 142 -8.81 18.45 -8.39
CA LYS A 142 -9.61 19.48 -9.06
C LYS A 142 -10.58 18.89 -10.07
N GLY A 143 -10.95 17.63 -9.93
CA GLY A 143 -11.88 16.92 -10.79
C GLY A 143 -11.36 15.58 -11.31
N VAL A 144 -10.06 15.33 -11.23
CA VAL A 144 -9.45 14.03 -11.53
C VAL A 144 -8.95 13.39 -10.22
N SER A 145 -9.27 12.11 -10.04
CA SER A 145 -8.79 11.30 -8.92
C SER A 145 -8.43 9.91 -9.44
N TYR A 146 -7.31 9.37 -8.98
CA TYR A 146 -6.88 8.00 -9.29
C TYR A 146 -7.19 7.01 -8.18
N SER A 147 -7.67 7.50 -7.03
CA SER A 147 -8.09 6.69 -5.90
C SER A 147 -9.28 7.32 -5.19
N VAL A 148 -10.05 6.52 -4.47
CA VAL A 148 -11.19 6.99 -3.68
C VAL A 148 -10.82 6.92 -2.20
N LYS A 149 -10.14 7.94 -1.73
CA LYS A 149 -9.74 8.05 -0.30
C LYS A 149 -10.93 8.39 0.61
N SER A 150 -11.97 9.05 0.09
CA SER A 150 -13.22 9.30 0.82
C SER A 150 -14.40 9.40 -0.17
N LYS A 151 -15.40 8.56 0.04
CA LYS A 151 -16.64 8.54 -0.74
C LYS A 151 -17.40 9.86 -0.65
N LYS A 152 -17.33 10.57 0.49
CA LYS A 152 -18.01 11.85 0.72
C LYS A 152 -17.64 12.93 -0.29
N LYS A 153 -16.43 12.89 -0.85
CA LYS A 153 -15.98 13.84 -1.88
C LYS A 153 -16.79 13.76 -3.18
N PHE A 154 -17.46 12.64 -3.43
CA PHE A 154 -18.19 12.34 -4.66
C PHE A 154 -19.72 12.48 -4.52
N LYS A 155 -20.19 12.82 -3.31
CA LYS A 155 -21.63 13.01 -3.06
C LYS A 155 -22.21 14.12 -3.93
N ASP A 156 -23.39 13.85 -4.51
CA ASP A 156 -24.18 14.76 -5.36
C ASP A 156 -23.41 15.29 -6.60
N LYS A 157 -22.36 14.57 -7.05
CA LYS A 157 -21.57 14.93 -8.25
C LYS A 157 -21.90 14.06 -9.45
N ASP A 158 -21.73 14.64 -10.64
CA ASP A 158 -21.74 13.91 -11.90
C ASP A 158 -20.36 13.28 -12.10
N LEU A 159 -20.28 11.95 -12.16
CA LEU A 159 -19.03 11.20 -12.19
C LEU A 159 -18.81 10.52 -13.54
N LEU A 160 -17.55 10.54 -14.00
CA LEU A 160 -17.07 9.72 -15.09
C LEU A 160 -16.02 8.75 -14.53
N ILE A 161 -16.28 7.45 -14.61
CA ILE A 161 -15.34 6.41 -14.21
C ILE A 161 -14.74 5.78 -15.47
N PHE A 162 -13.42 5.82 -15.57
CA PHE A 162 -12.68 5.25 -16.69
C PHE A 162 -12.05 3.92 -16.30
N GLY A 163 -12.45 2.85 -16.92
CA GLY A 163 -11.92 1.52 -16.71
C GLY A 163 -12.96 0.45 -17.05
N GLY A 164 -12.52 -0.80 -17.15
CA GLY A 164 -13.38 -1.95 -17.41
C GLY A 164 -12.99 -3.16 -16.58
N GLY A 165 -12.14 -2.99 -15.58
CA GLY A 165 -11.80 -4.03 -14.62
C GLY A 165 -12.62 -3.91 -13.33
N ASP A 166 -12.45 -4.88 -12.45
CA ASP A 166 -13.19 -5.01 -11.19
C ASP A 166 -13.20 -3.72 -10.36
N SER A 167 -12.06 -3.02 -10.25
CA SER A 167 -11.98 -1.76 -9.52
C SER A 167 -12.91 -0.67 -10.06
N ALA A 168 -13.09 -0.58 -11.38
CA ALA A 168 -13.99 0.41 -11.98
C ALA A 168 -15.46 0.06 -11.74
N LEU A 169 -15.80 -1.24 -11.82
CA LEU A 169 -17.11 -1.76 -11.51
C LEU A 169 -17.45 -1.57 -10.04
N ASP A 170 -16.55 -1.98 -9.14
CA ASP A 170 -16.71 -1.82 -7.70
C ASP A 170 -17.01 -0.36 -7.33
N TRP A 171 -16.19 0.58 -7.81
CA TRP A 171 -16.42 2.00 -7.50
C TRP A 171 -17.69 2.54 -8.15
N THR A 172 -18.11 2.02 -9.30
CA THR A 172 -19.40 2.38 -9.90
C THR A 172 -20.56 1.98 -9.00
N VAL A 173 -20.54 0.76 -8.46
CA VAL A 173 -21.55 0.26 -7.52
C VAL A 173 -21.50 1.00 -6.18
N GLU A 174 -20.31 1.13 -5.59
CA GLU A 174 -20.11 1.75 -4.27
C GLU A 174 -20.48 3.24 -4.22
N LEU A 175 -20.43 3.95 -5.35
CA LEU A 175 -20.77 5.37 -5.42
C LEU A 175 -22.17 5.63 -5.98
N ALA A 176 -22.88 4.60 -6.46
CA ALA A 176 -24.18 4.75 -7.13
C ALA A 176 -25.23 5.47 -6.29
N ASP A 177 -25.32 5.12 -5.00
CA ASP A 177 -26.36 5.66 -4.12
C ASP A 177 -26.08 7.09 -3.63
N MET A 178 -24.86 7.61 -3.85
CA MET A 178 -24.49 8.94 -3.37
C MET A 178 -24.16 9.93 -4.46
N ALA A 179 -23.73 9.49 -5.63
CA ALA A 179 -23.47 10.36 -6.75
C ALA A 179 -24.76 10.84 -7.40
N LYS A 180 -24.76 12.04 -8.00
CA LYS A 180 -25.89 12.53 -8.77
C LYS A 180 -26.07 11.76 -10.06
N SER A 181 -24.98 11.42 -10.73
CA SER A 181 -24.96 10.52 -11.88
C SER A 181 -23.59 9.85 -12.02
N ILE A 182 -23.57 8.64 -12.60
CA ILE A 182 -22.34 7.92 -12.92
C ILE A 182 -22.38 7.45 -14.38
N LYS A 183 -21.28 7.64 -15.08
CA LYS A 183 -21.03 7.06 -16.39
C LYS A 183 -19.73 6.26 -16.32
N LEU A 184 -19.84 4.95 -16.54
CA LEU A 184 -18.68 4.07 -16.69
C LEU A 184 -18.26 4.06 -18.16
N ILE A 185 -17.00 4.37 -18.41
CA ILE A 185 -16.43 4.45 -19.76
C ILE A 185 -15.37 3.37 -19.91
N HIS A 186 -15.61 2.46 -20.83
CA HIS A 186 -14.69 1.40 -21.19
C HIS A 186 -14.28 1.54 -22.66
N ARG A 187 -13.02 1.19 -22.99
CA ARG A 187 -12.48 1.36 -24.36
C ARG A 187 -12.84 0.23 -25.32
N ARG A 188 -13.42 -0.86 -24.84
CA ARG A 188 -13.83 -2.04 -25.63
C ARG A 188 -15.32 -2.18 -25.58
N ASP A 189 -15.88 -2.82 -26.62
CA ASP A 189 -17.32 -3.11 -26.72
C ASP A 189 -17.73 -4.38 -25.95
N GLU A 190 -16.78 -5.11 -25.36
CA GLU A 190 -16.96 -6.34 -24.58
C GLU A 190 -16.41 -6.19 -23.15
#